data_1a8f4a3012770f9248aea266a268630b
#
_entry.id   1a8f4a3012770f9248aea266a268630b
#
_cell.length_a   1.000
_cell.length_b   1.000
_cell.length_c   1.000
_cell.angle_alpha   90.00
_cell.angle_beta   90.00
_cell.angle_gamma   90.00
#
_symmetry.space_group_name_H-M   'P 1'
#
loop_
_entity.id
_entity.type
_entity.pdbx_description
1 polymer ?
#
loop_
_entity_poly.entity_id
_entity_poly.type
_entity_poly.pdbx_seq_one_letter_code
_entity_poly.pdbx_strand_id
1 'polypeptide(L)'
;MATLDNNVRYLQIAFNYDVRMVSSILPHIPKSDRILIEAGTPFIKLAGVNGLRTIRQRWSGHVVADLKVFDGAIGEVKMAHLAGATAATVLGGAPSETLNLFIDQCAQLNMLSMVDMLGVDDPLDTLRPLHKAPDVIVIHRGRDEENTRGKMIRYRQINRIRSKYDCLISAAGGVDLREARSAIFNGANIVVVNIVHPDDGWTGIKMTEDISAISHQFLETIS
;
A
#
# COMPACT_ATOMS: atom_id res chain seq x y z
N MET A 1 -17.28 -5.91 6.59
CA MET A 1 -16.66 -5.06 5.57
C MET A 1 -15.20 -4.93 5.91
N ALA A 2 -14.32 -4.95 4.91
CA ALA A 2 -12.94 -4.52 5.12
C ALA A 2 -12.99 -3.01 5.38
N THR A 3 -12.70 -2.56 6.59
CA THR A 3 -12.73 -1.15 6.97
C THR A 3 -11.51 -0.83 7.80
N LEU A 4 -10.92 0.33 7.54
CA LEU A 4 -9.88 0.94 8.38
C LEU A 4 -10.48 2.16 9.07
N ASP A 5 -10.06 2.43 10.30
CA ASP A 5 -10.52 3.59 11.07
C ASP A 5 -9.67 4.82 10.72
N ASN A 6 -10.31 5.94 10.39
CA ASN A 6 -9.64 7.21 10.05
C ASN A 6 -8.80 7.79 11.21
N ASN A 7 -9.09 7.40 12.45
CA ASN A 7 -8.35 7.86 13.64
C ASN A 7 -7.17 6.97 14.00
N VAL A 8 -7.03 5.81 13.36
CA VAL A 8 -5.94 4.87 13.59
C VAL A 8 -4.82 5.08 12.59
N ARG A 9 -3.58 4.84 13.03
CA ARG A 9 -2.39 4.85 12.16
C ARG A 9 -1.94 3.42 11.92
N TYR A 10 -1.64 3.12 10.66
CA TYR A 10 -1.37 1.76 10.18
C TYR A 10 0.03 1.64 9.61
N LEU A 11 0.66 0.52 9.87
CA LEU A 11 1.89 0.07 9.22
C LEU A 11 1.54 -0.94 8.13
N GLN A 12 1.88 -0.66 6.88
CA GLN A 12 1.75 -1.60 5.77
C GLN A 12 3.13 -2.14 5.43
N ILE A 13 3.34 -3.45 5.60
CA ILE A 13 4.62 -4.11 5.34
C ILE A 13 4.54 -4.82 3.99
N ALA A 14 5.39 -4.39 3.04
CA ALA A 14 5.35 -4.83 1.65
C ALA A 14 6.43 -5.87 1.34
N PHE A 15 6.02 -6.98 0.73
CA PHE A 15 6.87 -8.03 0.19
C PHE A 15 7.00 -7.88 -1.32
N ASN A 16 8.23 -7.77 -1.83
CA ASN A 16 8.52 -7.49 -3.24
C ASN A 16 9.36 -8.57 -3.93
N TYR A 17 9.75 -9.62 -3.21
CA TYR A 17 10.64 -10.67 -3.73
C TYR A 17 9.88 -11.98 -3.97
N ASP A 18 10.27 -13.06 -3.36
CA ASP A 18 9.72 -14.38 -3.62
C ASP A 18 8.91 -14.95 -2.44
N VAL A 19 8.28 -16.10 -2.67
CA VAL A 19 7.47 -16.81 -1.67
C VAL A 19 8.33 -17.31 -0.50
N ARG A 20 9.64 -17.55 -0.70
CA ARG A 20 10.55 -18.01 0.35
C ARG A 20 10.76 -16.89 1.37
N MET A 21 10.98 -15.65 0.90
CA MET A 21 11.07 -14.49 1.78
C MET A 21 9.79 -14.29 2.57
N VAL A 22 8.62 -14.36 1.93
CA VAL A 22 7.32 -14.28 2.65
C VAL A 22 7.24 -15.36 3.73
N SER A 23 7.59 -16.60 3.40
CA SER A 23 7.48 -17.73 4.33
C SER A 23 8.44 -17.64 5.50
N SER A 24 9.60 -17.00 5.34
CA SER A 24 10.60 -16.82 6.40
C SER A 24 10.33 -15.59 7.28
N ILE A 25 9.84 -14.50 6.71
CA ILE A 25 9.71 -13.23 7.41
C ILE A 25 8.31 -13.04 8.04
N LEU A 26 7.24 -13.36 7.31
CA LEU A 26 5.87 -13.12 7.75
C LEU A 26 5.52 -13.70 9.14
N PRO A 27 6.03 -14.90 9.55
CA PRO A 27 5.79 -15.42 10.90
C PRO A 27 6.37 -14.57 12.03
N HIS A 28 7.36 -13.72 11.75
CA HIS A 28 8.02 -12.86 12.75
C HIS A 28 7.37 -11.47 12.85
N ILE A 29 6.43 -11.13 11.97
CA ILE A 29 5.67 -9.88 12.06
C ILE A 29 4.64 -10.00 13.19
N PRO A 30 4.60 -9.05 14.15
CA PRO A 30 3.66 -9.10 15.26
C PRO A 30 2.21 -9.05 14.76
N LYS A 31 1.33 -9.81 15.41
CA LYS A 31 -0.10 -9.79 15.14
C LYS A 31 -0.70 -8.52 15.73
N SER A 32 -1.19 -7.65 14.86
CA SER A 32 -1.80 -6.37 15.24
C SER A 32 -2.82 -5.97 14.17
N ASP A 33 -3.96 -5.44 14.61
CA ASP A 33 -4.98 -4.88 13.70
C ASP A 33 -4.48 -3.59 13.01
N ARG A 34 -3.35 -3.04 13.48
CA ARG A 34 -2.69 -1.89 12.87
C ARG A 34 -1.66 -2.25 11.80
N ILE A 35 -1.49 -3.55 11.50
CA ILE A 35 -0.56 -4.01 10.47
C ILE A 35 -1.33 -4.57 9.27
N LEU A 36 -1.03 -4.05 8.09
CA LEU A 36 -1.45 -4.59 6.80
C LEU A 36 -0.24 -5.27 6.14
N ILE A 37 -0.48 -6.39 5.47
CA ILE A 37 0.56 -7.07 4.66
C ILE A 37 0.28 -6.85 3.19
N GLU A 38 1.30 -6.40 2.47
CA GLU A 38 1.21 -6.15 1.04
C GLU A 38 1.95 -7.20 0.23
N ALA A 39 1.24 -7.77 -0.73
CA ALA A 39 1.84 -8.44 -1.88
C ALA A 39 2.21 -7.35 -2.90
N GLY A 40 3.47 -6.93 -2.92
CA GLY A 40 3.94 -5.88 -3.82
C GLY A 40 3.88 -6.29 -5.30
N THR A 41 3.86 -5.32 -6.19
CA THR A 41 3.75 -5.56 -7.65
C THR A 41 4.83 -6.54 -8.17
N PRO A 42 6.13 -6.43 -7.81
CA PRO A 42 7.12 -7.39 -8.25
C PRO A 42 6.85 -8.81 -7.75
N PHE A 43 6.40 -8.95 -6.49
CA PHE A 43 6.04 -10.24 -5.91
C PHE A 43 4.86 -10.87 -6.64
N ILE A 44 3.80 -10.10 -6.95
CA ILE A 44 2.64 -10.59 -7.70
C ILE A 44 3.04 -11.01 -9.11
N LYS A 45 3.91 -10.25 -9.79
CA LYS A 45 4.41 -10.60 -11.12
C LYS A 45 5.21 -11.89 -11.11
N LEU A 46 5.92 -12.19 -10.04
CA LEU A 46 6.73 -13.40 -9.88
C LEU A 46 5.89 -14.61 -9.44
N ALA A 47 5.06 -14.44 -8.42
CA ALA A 47 4.36 -15.53 -7.73
C ALA A 47 2.88 -15.69 -8.14
N GLY A 48 2.31 -14.68 -8.82
CA GLY A 48 0.92 -14.66 -9.26
C GLY A 48 -0.07 -14.80 -8.11
N VAL A 49 -1.25 -15.32 -8.41
CA VAL A 49 -2.34 -15.57 -7.46
C VAL A 49 -1.92 -16.49 -6.29
N ASN A 50 -0.98 -17.40 -6.54
CA ASN A 50 -0.50 -18.31 -5.51
C ASN A 50 0.32 -17.58 -4.44
N GLY A 51 1.01 -16.51 -4.81
CA GLY A 51 1.68 -15.63 -3.85
C GLY A 51 0.70 -14.98 -2.88
N LEU A 52 -0.41 -14.41 -3.38
CA LEU A 52 -1.48 -13.86 -2.55
C LEU A 52 -2.08 -14.90 -1.60
N ARG A 53 -2.39 -16.10 -2.10
CA ARG A 53 -2.88 -17.21 -1.28
C ARG A 53 -1.89 -17.60 -0.19
N THR A 54 -0.60 -17.60 -0.49
CA THR A 54 0.46 -17.90 0.47
C THR A 54 0.48 -16.90 1.63
N ILE A 55 0.34 -15.61 1.34
CA ILE A 55 0.21 -14.57 2.37
C ILE A 55 -1.08 -14.79 3.16
N ARG A 56 -2.23 -14.94 2.49
CA ARG A 56 -3.53 -15.10 3.13
C ARG A 56 -3.59 -16.29 4.10
N GLN A 57 -2.97 -17.40 3.75
CA GLN A 57 -2.92 -18.60 4.61
C GLN A 57 -2.16 -18.38 5.94
N ARG A 58 -1.27 -17.38 5.98
CA ARG A 58 -0.39 -17.09 7.14
C ARG A 58 -0.75 -15.80 7.87
N TRP A 59 -1.58 -14.95 7.25
CA TRP A 59 -1.98 -13.67 7.79
C TRP A 59 -3.50 -13.52 7.83
N SER A 60 -4.06 -13.31 9.03
CA SER A 60 -5.50 -13.16 9.23
C SER A 60 -6.01 -11.72 9.04
N GLY A 61 -5.13 -10.72 9.20
CA GLY A 61 -5.45 -9.30 9.04
C GLY A 61 -5.61 -8.87 7.57
N HIS A 62 -5.51 -7.58 7.30
CA HIS A 62 -5.62 -7.05 5.94
C HIS A 62 -4.47 -7.51 5.04
N VAL A 63 -4.81 -7.91 3.81
CA VAL A 63 -3.88 -8.25 2.74
C VAL A 63 -4.14 -7.31 1.57
N VAL A 64 -3.13 -6.54 1.19
CA VAL A 64 -3.16 -5.62 0.06
C VAL A 64 -2.55 -6.29 -1.16
N ALA A 65 -3.28 -6.36 -2.26
CA ALA A 65 -2.76 -6.76 -3.56
C ALA A 65 -2.33 -5.51 -4.35
N ASP A 66 -1.01 -5.25 -4.42
CA ASP A 66 -0.47 -4.10 -5.17
C ASP A 66 -0.43 -4.41 -6.67
N LEU A 67 -1.62 -4.48 -7.27
CA LEU A 67 -1.83 -4.84 -8.68
C LEU A 67 -1.40 -3.72 -9.63
N LYS A 68 -1.51 -2.47 -9.18
CA LYS A 68 -1.33 -1.28 -10.03
C LYS A 68 -2.14 -1.40 -11.31
N VAL A 69 -3.43 -1.75 -11.17
CA VAL A 69 -4.36 -1.91 -12.29
C VAL A 69 -4.31 -0.67 -13.18
N PHE A 70 -4.27 -0.87 -14.49
CA PHE A 70 -4.33 0.21 -15.47
C PHE A 70 -5.49 0.01 -16.44
N ASP A 71 -5.95 -1.23 -16.60
CA ASP A 71 -7.08 -1.66 -17.42
C ASP A 71 -7.61 -3.00 -16.89
N GLY A 72 -8.82 -3.41 -17.32
CA GLY A 72 -9.38 -4.72 -16.92
C GLY A 72 -9.76 -4.84 -15.44
N ALA A 73 -10.09 -3.74 -14.79
CA ALA A 73 -10.29 -3.61 -13.34
C ALA A 73 -11.17 -4.70 -12.71
N ILE A 74 -12.32 -5.01 -13.32
CA ILE A 74 -13.28 -6.00 -12.78
C ILE A 74 -12.63 -7.38 -12.64
N GLY A 75 -11.89 -7.82 -13.67
CA GLY A 75 -11.24 -9.13 -13.68
C GLY A 75 -10.12 -9.23 -12.64
N GLU A 76 -9.27 -8.20 -12.56
CA GLU A 76 -8.13 -8.19 -11.66
C GLU A 76 -8.54 -8.09 -10.19
N VAL A 77 -9.52 -7.24 -9.86
CA VAL A 77 -10.06 -7.15 -8.50
C VAL A 77 -10.72 -8.46 -8.06
N LYS A 78 -11.52 -9.10 -8.93
CA LYS A 78 -12.11 -10.42 -8.65
C LYS A 78 -11.04 -11.49 -8.40
N MET A 79 -9.99 -11.50 -9.21
CA MET A 79 -8.86 -12.42 -9.06
C MET A 79 -8.19 -12.26 -7.70
N ALA A 80 -7.87 -11.01 -7.29
CA ALA A 80 -7.26 -10.72 -6.00
C ALA A 80 -8.19 -11.10 -4.83
N HIS A 81 -9.48 -10.79 -4.91
CA HIS A 81 -10.48 -11.16 -3.92
C HIS A 81 -10.54 -12.68 -3.71
N LEU A 82 -10.62 -13.45 -4.78
CA LEU A 82 -10.64 -14.92 -4.72
C LEU A 82 -9.33 -15.53 -4.18
N ALA A 83 -8.23 -14.78 -4.25
CA ALA A 83 -6.96 -15.14 -3.61
C ALA A 83 -6.87 -14.73 -2.13
N GLY A 84 -7.88 -14.03 -1.60
CA GLY A 84 -7.97 -13.62 -0.20
C GLY A 84 -7.42 -12.23 0.10
N ALA A 85 -7.18 -11.39 -0.92
CA ALA A 85 -6.89 -9.98 -0.71
C ALA A 85 -8.12 -9.24 -0.15
N THR A 86 -7.88 -8.25 0.72
CA THR A 86 -8.90 -7.38 1.31
C THR A 86 -8.79 -5.94 0.84
N ALA A 87 -7.75 -5.65 0.08
CA ALA A 87 -7.52 -4.37 -0.59
C ALA A 87 -6.77 -4.61 -1.91
N ALA A 88 -6.93 -3.71 -2.86
CA ALA A 88 -6.19 -3.74 -4.11
C ALA A 88 -5.80 -2.32 -4.55
N THR A 89 -4.79 -2.19 -5.41
CA THR A 89 -4.33 -0.90 -5.95
C THR A 89 -4.65 -0.76 -7.45
N VAL A 90 -4.98 0.47 -7.84
CA VAL A 90 -5.08 0.94 -9.23
C VAL A 90 -4.18 2.16 -9.41
N LEU A 91 -3.54 2.32 -10.56
CA LEU A 91 -2.75 3.51 -10.86
C LEU A 91 -3.64 4.72 -11.08
N GLY A 92 -3.33 5.84 -10.44
CA GLY A 92 -4.05 7.10 -10.60
C GLY A 92 -3.97 7.71 -12.00
N GLY A 93 -3.01 7.27 -12.81
CA GLY A 93 -2.91 7.61 -14.23
C GLY A 93 -3.78 6.76 -15.15
N ALA A 94 -4.53 5.78 -14.63
CA ALA A 94 -5.47 5.00 -15.43
C ALA A 94 -6.66 5.86 -15.92
N PRO A 95 -7.35 5.47 -17.01
CA PRO A 95 -8.58 6.14 -17.44
C PRO A 95 -9.62 6.23 -16.32
N SER A 96 -10.40 7.32 -16.29
CA SER A 96 -11.44 7.53 -15.26
C SER A 96 -12.48 6.41 -15.23
N GLU A 97 -12.77 5.79 -16.37
CA GLU A 97 -13.63 4.62 -16.51
C GLU A 97 -13.07 3.42 -15.73
N THR A 98 -11.77 3.16 -15.89
CA THR A 98 -11.07 2.08 -15.14
C THR A 98 -11.07 2.35 -13.65
N LEU A 99 -10.79 3.60 -13.25
CA LEU A 99 -10.81 4.01 -11.83
C LEU A 99 -12.19 3.81 -11.20
N ASN A 100 -13.27 4.26 -11.88
CA ASN A 100 -14.63 4.10 -11.40
C ASN A 100 -15.02 2.61 -11.30
N LEU A 101 -14.76 1.80 -12.33
CA LEU A 101 -15.03 0.36 -12.32
C LEU A 101 -14.23 -0.36 -11.21
N PHE A 102 -12.98 0.05 -10.97
CA PHE A 102 -12.16 -0.50 -9.91
C PHE A 102 -12.74 -0.23 -8.53
N ILE A 103 -13.08 1.03 -8.25
CA ILE A 103 -13.65 1.44 -6.94
C ILE A 103 -14.99 0.73 -6.70
N ASP A 104 -15.85 0.68 -7.70
CA ASP A 104 -17.14 0.02 -7.59
C ASP A 104 -17.00 -1.48 -7.39
N GLN A 105 -16.07 -2.13 -8.11
CA GLN A 105 -15.84 -3.58 -7.96
C GLN A 105 -15.24 -3.91 -6.59
N CYS A 106 -14.33 -3.09 -6.05
CA CYS A 106 -13.83 -3.23 -4.69
C CYS A 106 -14.97 -3.14 -3.68
N ALA A 107 -15.84 -2.12 -3.79
CA ALA A 107 -16.97 -1.94 -2.91
C ALA A 107 -17.96 -3.14 -2.96
N GLN A 108 -18.26 -3.67 -4.15
CA GLN A 108 -19.13 -4.85 -4.33
C GLN A 108 -18.57 -6.11 -3.65
N LEU A 109 -17.24 -6.24 -3.59
CA LEU A 109 -16.56 -7.39 -3.00
C LEU A 109 -16.11 -7.14 -1.55
N ASN A 110 -16.50 -6.01 -0.93
CA ASN A 110 -16.08 -5.60 0.41
C ASN A 110 -14.54 -5.52 0.57
N MET A 111 -13.87 -5.08 -0.47
CA MET A 111 -12.44 -4.76 -0.48
C MET A 111 -12.23 -3.26 -0.37
N LEU A 112 -11.08 -2.85 0.18
CA LEU A 112 -10.63 -1.46 0.15
C LEU A 112 -10.06 -1.14 -1.24
N SER A 113 -10.52 -0.03 -1.81
CA SER A 113 -10.01 0.54 -3.05
C SER A 113 -8.86 1.50 -2.75
N MET A 114 -7.67 1.26 -3.32
CA MET A 114 -6.49 2.10 -3.13
C MET A 114 -6.06 2.69 -4.48
N VAL A 115 -6.10 4.02 -4.62
CA VAL A 115 -5.62 4.71 -5.83
C VAL A 115 -4.18 5.19 -5.59
N ASP A 116 -3.25 4.59 -6.34
CA ASP A 116 -1.81 4.88 -6.26
C ASP A 116 -1.44 6.03 -7.20
N MET A 117 -1.01 7.15 -6.60
CA MET A 117 -0.64 8.37 -7.31
C MET A 117 0.81 8.36 -7.84
N LEU A 118 1.39 7.17 -8.04
CA LEU A 118 2.69 7.01 -8.69
C LEU A 118 2.70 7.71 -10.07
N GLY A 119 3.63 8.64 -10.26
CA GLY A 119 3.74 9.38 -11.52
C GLY A 119 2.67 10.46 -11.75
N VAL A 120 1.71 10.63 -10.83
CA VAL A 120 0.68 11.67 -10.92
C VAL A 120 1.19 12.98 -10.31
N ASP A 121 1.14 14.07 -11.09
CA ASP A 121 1.60 15.38 -10.62
C ASP A 121 0.58 16.07 -9.73
N ASP A 122 -0.70 16.06 -10.12
CA ASP A 122 -1.80 16.59 -9.30
C ASP A 122 -2.87 15.52 -9.03
N PRO A 123 -2.93 14.96 -7.82
CA PRO A 123 -3.94 13.96 -7.46
C PRO A 123 -5.39 14.44 -7.66
N LEU A 124 -5.65 15.75 -7.56
CA LEU A 124 -7.00 16.27 -7.74
C LEU A 124 -7.50 16.13 -9.19
N ASP A 125 -6.60 16.15 -10.18
CA ASP A 125 -7.00 15.94 -11.57
C ASP A 125 -7.46 14.49 -11.81
N THR A 126 -6.85 13.53 -11.12
CA THR A 126 -7.31 12.14 -11.09
C THR A 126 -8.66 11.98 -10.36
N LEU A 127 -8.83 12.68 -9.23
CA LEU A 127 -9.98 12.44 -8.34
C LEU A 127 -11.26 13.16 -8.78
N ARG A 128 -11.17 14.33 -9.42
CA ARG A 128 -12.34 15.14 -9.82
C ARG A 128 -13.33 14.43 -10.74
N PRO A 129 -12.91 13.61 -11.73
CA PRO A 129 -13.84 12.91 -12.62
C PRO A 129 -14.46 11.65 -12.01
N LEU A 130 -14.05 11.25 -10.79
CA LEU A 130 -14.56 10.04 -10.15
C LEU A 130 -15.96 10.24 -9.60
N HIS A 131 -16.82 9.23 -9.76
CA HIS A 131 -18.18 9.23 -9.22
C HIS A 131 -18.21 9.07 -7.71
N LYS A 132 -17.18 8.41 -7.14
CA LYS A 132 -17.02 8.11 -5.73
C LYS A 132 -15.54 8.20 -5.36
N ALA A 133 -15.28 8.72 -4.15
CA ALA A 133 -13.91 8.70 -3.63
C ALA A 133 -13.44 7.26 -3.36
N PRO A 134 -12.15 6.94 -3.59
CA PRO A 134 -11.56 5.68 -3.13
C PRO A 134 -11.47 5.66 -1.60
N ASP A 135 -11.30 4.47 -1.03
CA ASP A 135 -11.09 4.33 0.43
C ASP A 135 -9.72 4.87 0.85
N VAL A 136 -8.71 4.66 0.01
CA VAL A 136 -7.32 5.09 0.28
C VAL A 136 -6.72 5.76 -0.95
N ILE A 137 -5.99 6.85 -0.72
CA ILE A 137 -5.13 7.48 -1.73
C ILE A 137 -3.68 7.29 -1.30
N VAL A 138 -2.86 6.71 -2.19
CA VAL A 138 -1.45 6.45 -1.92
C VAL A 138 -0.60 7.57 -2.54
N ILE A 139 0.05 8.39 -1.69
CA ILE A 139 1.07 9.35 -2.13
C ILE A 139 2.38 8.59 -2.25
N HIS A 140 2.83 8.39 -3.47
CA HIS A 140 3.89 7.44 -3.79
C HIS A 140 5.08 8.10 -4.48
N ARG A 141 6.28 7.91 -3.90
CA ARG A 141 7.55 8.13 -4.59
C ARG A 141 8.01 6.79 -5.17
N GLY A 142 8.15 6.70 -6.48
CA GLY A 142 8.54 5.47 -7.16
C GLY A 142 9.89 4.92 -6.69
N ARG A 143 10.06 3.60 -6.77
CA ARG A 143 11.32 2.93 -6.41
C ARG A 143 12.50 3.49 -7.19
N ASP A 144 12.33 3.72 -8.49
CA ASP A 144 13.38 4.27 -9.35
C ASP A 144 13.71 5.74 -9.01
N GLU A 145 12.81 6.43 -8.29
CA GLU A 145 13.03 7.80 -7.82
C GLU A 145 13.70 7.86 -6.44
N GLU A 146 13.74 6.77 -5.67
CA GLU A 146 14.27 6.79 -4.29
C GLU A 146 15.70 7.30 -4.20
N ASN A 147 16.54 6.91 -5.15
CA ASN A 147 17.96 7.31 -5.22
C ASN A 147 18.18 8.53 -6.12
N THR A 148 17.13 9.16 -6.64
CA THR A 148 17.23 10.36 -7.47
C THR A 148 17.25 11.61 -6.60
N ARG A 149 18.30 12.43 -6.73
CA ARG A 149 18.46 13.66 -5.95
C ARG A 149 17.24 14.58 -6.15
N GLY A 150 16.65 15.07 -5.04
CA GLY A 150 15.53 16.01 -5.04
C GLY A 150 14.15 15.34 -5.22
N LYS A 151 14.08 14.03 -5.41
CA LYS A 151 12.82 13.30 -5.41
C LYS A 151 12.41 12.94 -3.98
N MET A 152 11.23 13.39 -3.58
CA MET A 152 10.67 13.23 -2.23
C MET A 152 9.21 12.81 -2.31
N ILE A 153 8.69 12.18 -1.25
CA ILE A 153 7.24 11.97 -1.09
C ILE A 153 6.56 13.34 -1.03
N ARG A 154 5.54 13.56 -1.86
CA ARG A 154 4.92 14.88 -2.06
C ARG A 154 3.86 15.17 -1.01
N TYR A 155 4.21 15.26 0.27
CA TYR A 155 3.28 15.46 1.39
C TYR A 155 2.37 16.68 1.25
N ARG A 156 2.81 17.74 0.56
CA ARG A 156 1.98 18.92 0.28
C ARG A 156 0.63 18.59 -0.39
N GLN A 157 0.53 17.44 -1.06
CA GLN A 157 -0.70 17.00 -1.70
C GLN A 157 -1.74 16.50 -0.69
N ILE A 158 -1.32 16.04 0.48
CA ILE A 158 -2.22 15.47 1.51
C ILE A 158 -3.28 16.51 1.93
N ASN A 159 -2.85 17.71 2.30
CA ASN A 159 -3.79 18.78 2.73
C ASN A 159 -4.75 19.17 1.60
N ARG A 160 -4.30 19.16 0.35
CA ARG A 160 -5.16 19.45 -0.81
C ARG A 160 -6.23 18.38 -1.00
N ILE A 161 -5.86 17.10 -0.84
CA ILE A 161 -6.80 15.98 -0.92
C ILE A 161 -7.80 16.05 0.22
N ARG A 162 -7.33 16.17 1.46
CA ARG A 162 -8.17 16.20 2.66
C ARG A 162 -9.16 17.36 2.71
N SER A 163 -8.85 18.48 2.03
CA SER A 163 -9.78 19.62 1.93
C SER A 163 -11.03 19.32 1.09
N LYS A 164 -11.04 18.20 0.36
CA LYS A 164 -12.10 17.86 -0.62
C LYS A 164 -12.66 16.45 -0.49
N TYR A 165 -11.88 15.53 0.06
CA TYR A 165 -12.21 14.10 0.11
C TYR A 165 -11.99 13.56 1.51
N ASP A 166 -12.99 12.83 2.01
CA ASP A 166 -12.88 12.02 3.23
C ASP A 166 -12.42 10.61 2.86
N CYS A 167 -11.09 10.42 2.87
CA CYS A 167 -10.43 9.16 2.54
C CYS A 167 -9.16 9.01 3.37
N LEU A 168 -8.69 7.79 3.53
CA LEU A 168 -7.41 7.52 4.14
C LEU A 168 -6.27 7.90 3.20
N ILE A 169 -5.17 8.37 3.77
CA ILE A 169 -3.95 8.68 3.02
C ILE A 169 -2.86 7.69 3.39
N SER A 170 -2.28 7.04 2.38
CA SER A 170 -1.11 6.19 2.51
C SER A 170 0.12 6.89 1.94
N ALA A 171 1.27 6.74 2.59
CA ALA A 171 2.56 7.24 2.12
C ALA A 171 3.48 6.07 1.80
N ALA A 172 4.02 6.05 0.58
CA ALA A 172 4.86 4.97 0.06
C ALA A 172 6.11 5.50 -0.66
N GLY A 173 7.16 4.67 -0.69
CA GLY A 173 8.41 4.92 -1.42
C GLY A 173 9.59 5.30 -0.53
N GLY A 174 10.38 4.29 -0.13
CA GLY A 174 11.59 4.46 0.66
C GLY A 174 11.32 5.02 2.06
N VAL A 175 10.42 4.37 2.81
CA VAL A 175 10.03 4.78 4.17
C VAL A 175 10.89 4.05 5.20
N ASP A 176 11.69 4.81 5.95
CA ASP A 176 12.33 4.42 7.20
C ASP A 176 11.57 5.00 8.42
N LEU A 177 12.08 4.84 9.64
CA LEU A 177 11.46 5.38 10.86
C LEU A 177 11.34 6.91 10.84
N ARG A 178 12.31 7.60 10.27
CA ARG A 178 12.29 9.06 10.15
C ARG A 178 11.23 9.51 9.15
N GLU A 179 11.17 8.85 8.00
CA GLU A 179 10.19 9.15 6.96
C GLU A 179 8.77 8.79 7.43
N ALA A 180 8.60 7.68 8.18
CA ALA A 180 7.33 7.30 8.79
C ALA A 180 6.79 8.39 9.71
N ARG A 181 7.65 8.95 10.58
CA ARG A 181 7.28 10.09 11.44
C ARG A 181 6.87 11.32 10.61
N SER A 182 7.64 11.61 9.56
CA SER A 182 7.33 12.72 8.64
C SER A 182 6.00 12.52 7.95
N ALA A 183 5.70 11.30 7.50
CA ALA A 183 4.43 10.97 6.84
C ALA A 183 3.24 11.22 7.76
N ILE A 184 3.29 10.71 9.00
CA ILE A 184 2.22 10.90 10.00
C ILE A 184 2.06 12.37 10.36
N PHE A 185 3.16 13.09 10.59
CA PHE A 185 3.13 14.52 10.88
C PHE A 185 2.43 15.32 9.76
N ASN A 186 2.62 14.91 8.52
CA ASN A 186 1.96 15.51 7.35
C ASN A 186 0.54 14.98 7.10
N GLY A 187 0.02 14.12 7.97
CA GLY A 187 -1.38 13.69 7.94
C GLY A 187 -1.64 12.35 7.22
N ALA A 188 -0.62 11.53 6.95
CA ALA A 188 -0.85 10.16 6.48
C ALA A 188 -1.50 9.30 7.56
N ASN A 189 -2.34 8.34 7.14
CA ASN A 189 -2.94 7.33 8.01
C ASN A 189 -2.16 6.01 7.94
N ILE A 190 -1.55 5.72 6.79
CA ILE A 190 -0.86 4.47 6.50
C ILE A 190 0.56 4.82 6.04
N VAL A 191 1.56 4.11 6.56
CA VAL A 191 2.94 4.16 6.05
C VAL A 191 3.31 2.80 5.46
N VAL A 192 3.86 2.81 4.25
CA VAL A 192 4.26 1.58 3.54
C VAL A 192 5.76 1.39 3.68
N VAL A 193 6.17 0.27 4.26
CA VAL A 193 7.57 -0.09 4.49
C VAL A 193 7.89 -1.39 3.79
N ASN A 194 8.93 -1.39 2.96
CA ASN A 194 9.36 -2.59 2.24
C ASN A 194 10.20 -3.51 3.13
N ILE A 195 10.04 -4.83 2.95
CA ILE A 195 11.09 -5.79 3.35
C ILE A 195 12.13 -5.79 2.22
N VAL A 196 13.42 -5.63 2.56
CA VAL A 196 14.51 -5.51 1.60
C VAL A 196 15.67 -6.44 1.93
N HIS A 197 16.44 -6.84 0.93
CA HIS A 197 17.72 -7.52 1.14
C HIS A 197 18.76 -6.57 1.74
N PRO A 198 19.69 -7.07 2.58
CA PRO A 198 20.72 -6.22 3.21
C PRO A 198 21.58 -5.46 2.21
N ASP A 199 21.82 -6.06 1.05
CA ASP A 199 22.70 -5.55 -0.01
C ASP A 199 21.95 -4.68 -1.03
N ASP A 200 20.63 -4.55 -0.92
CA ASP A 200 19.87 -3.67 -1.78
C ASP A 200 20.12 -2.20 -1.40
N GLY A 201 20.20 -1.37 -2.41
CA GLY A 201 20.25 0.08 -2.22
C GLY A 201 18.90 0.72 -1.83
N TRP A 202 17.89 -0.08 -1.50
CA TRP A 202 16.54 0.38 -1.19
C TRP A 202 16.34 0.60 0.30
N THR A 203 15.48 1.57 0.63
CA THR A 203 15.09 1.84 2.01
C THR A 203 13.95 0.93 2.44
N GLY A 204 14.08 0.37 3.65
CA GLY A 204 13.08 -0.52 4.23
C GLY A 204 13.61 -1.29 5.43
N ILE A 205 12.87 -2.28 5.90
CA ILE A 205 13.26 -3.22 6.93
C ILE A 205 14.15 -4.29 6.28
N LYS A 206 15.40 -4.42 6.72
CA LYS A 206 16.30 -5.45 6.20
C LYS A 206 15.89 -6.82 6.74
N MET A 207 15.83 -7.82 5.86
CA MET A 207 15.43 -9.19 6.21
C MET A 207 16.29 -9.85 7.28
N THR A 208 17.47 -9.28 7.58
CA THR A 208 18.41 -9.75 8.62
C THR A 208 18.19 -9.06 9.97
N GLU A 209 17.33 -8.06 10.06
CA GLU A 209 16.98 -7.39 11.31
C GLU A 209 16.01 -8.24 12.14
N ASP A 210 15.86 -7.90 13.43
CA ASP A 210 14.76 -8.41 14.23
C ASP A 210 13.44 -7.81 13.76
N ILE A 211 12.74 -8.57 12.92
CA ILE A 211 11.51 -8.13 12.27
C ILE A 211 10.43 -7.74 13.28
N SER A 212 10.35 -8.48 14.41
CA SER A 212 9.38 -8.18 15.46
C SER A 212 9.72 -6.85 16.15
N ALA A 213 10.97 -6.68 16.57
CA ALA A 213 11.41 -5.46 17.25
C ALA A 213 11.26 -4.22 16.36
N ILE A 214 11.71 -4.27 15.09
CA ILE A 214 11.61 -3.12 14.18
C ILE A 214 10.15 -2.79 13.82
N SER A 215 9.27 -3.80 13.68
CA SER A 215 7.85 -3.57 13.46
C SER A 215 7.19 -2.85 14.64
N HIS A 216 7.54 -3.20 15.87
CA HIS A 216 7.08 -2.48 17.07
C HIS A 216 7.59 -1.03 17.09
N GLN A 217 8.86 -0.79 16.74
CA GLN A 217 9.40 0.57 16.64
C GLN A 217 8.64 1.43 15.62
N PHE A 218 8.25 0.85 14.46
CA PHE A 218 7.39 1.55 13.51
C PHE A 218 6.01 1.86 14.09
N LEU A 219 5.37 0.88 14.75
CA LEU A 219 4.05 1.07 15.38
C LEU A 219 4.07 2.16 16.48
N GLU A 220 5.14 2.23 17.26
CA GLU A 220 5.35 3.29 18.25
C GLU A 220 5.61 4.65 17.58
N THR A 221 6.40 4.67 16.51
CA THR A 221 6.75 5.89 15.77
C THR A 221 5.53 6.57 15.13
N ILE A 222 4.54 5.77 14.71
CA ILE A 222 3.32 6.24 14.05
C ILE A 222 2.11 6.39 15.00
N SER A 223 2.32 6.21 16.28
CA SER A 223 1.26 6.31 17.31
C SER A 223 0.83 7.73 17.58
#